data_04163cac372423f282d142552be7629b
#
_entry.id   04163cac372423f282d142552be7629b
#
_cell.length_a   1.000
_cell.length_b   1.000
_cell.length_c   1.000
_cell.angle_alpha   90.00
_cell.angle_beta   90.00
_cell.angle_gamma   90.00
#
_symmetry.space_group_name_H-M   'P 1'
#
loop_
_entity.id
_entity.type
_entity.pdbx_description
1 polymer ?
#
loop_
_entity_poly.entity_id
_entity_poly.type
_entity_poly.pdbx_seq_one_letter_code
_entity_poly.pdbx_strand_id
1 'polypeptide(L)'
;MKLSTAQKTVDDWIKKYGVRYFNELTNVAILSEEVGEVARIIARRYGEQSEKETDKEKDLGDELADVLFVLICLANQTGVDLEKSFKKNLSKKTIQIGRAHV
;
A
#
# COMPACT_ATOMS: atom_id res chain seq x y z
N MET A 1 15.12 -1.99 -2.54
CA MET A 1 14.59 -1.04 -3.53
C MET A 1 14.11 0.21 -2.79
N LYS A 2 14.52 1.39 -3.23
CA LYS A 2 14.03 2.65 -2.65
C LYS A 2 12.60 2.90 -3.12
N LEU A 3 11.83 3.67 -2.36
CA LEU A 3 10.47 4.06 -2.77
C LEU A 3 10.47 4.80 -4.10
N SER A 4 11.43 5.70 -4.32
CA SER A 4 11.56 6.41 -5.59
C SER A 4 11.82 5.47 -6.77
N THR A 5 12.64 4.44 -6.55
CA THR A 5 12.89 3.40 -7.55
C THR A 5 11.63 2.57 -7.81
N ALA A 6 10.90 2.22 -6.74
CA ALA A 6 9.64 1.48 -6.87
C ALA A 6 8.60 2.27 -7.66
N GLN A 7 8.49 3.57 -7.41
CA GLN A 7 7.59 4.44 -8.17
C GLN A 7 7.92 4.46 -9.65
N LYS A 8 9.21 4.58 -9.98
CA LYS A 8 9.65 4.56 -11.38
C LYS A 8 9.41 3.21 -12.04
N THR A 9 9.71 2.14 -11.32
CA THR A 9 9.52 0.77 -11.82
C THR A 9 8.05 0.51 -12.14
N VAL A 10 7.14 0.92 -11.25
CA VAL A 10 5.70 0.76 -11.48
C VAL A 10 5.24 1.61 -12.66
N ASP A 11 5.71 2.85 -12.75
CA ASP A 11 5.34 3.72 -13.87
C ASP A 11 5.75 3.13 -15.21
N ASP A 12 6.98 2.64 -15.30
CA ASP A 12 7.48 1.98 -16.52
C ASP A 12 6.67 0.73 -16.85
N TRP A 13 6.32 -0.06 -15.82
CA TRP A 13 5.52 -1.27 -15.97
C TRP A 13 4.10 -0.96 -16.49
N ILE A 14 3.45 0.06 -15.93
CA ILE A 14 2.11 0.49 -16.37
C ILE A 14 2.15 0.92 -17.84
N LYS A 15 3.14 1.72 -18.23
CA LYS A 15 3.28 2.19 -19.61
C LYS A 15 3.56 1.06 -20.57
N LYS A 16 4.29 0.04 -20.15
CA LYS A 16 4.65 -1.11 -20.99
C LYS A 16 3.49 -2.10 -21.15
N TYR A 17 2.80 -2.42 -20.07
CA TYR A 17 1.79 -3.50 -20.05
C TYR A 17 0.37 -3.02 -19.84
N GLY A 18 0.18 -1.97 -19.06
CA GLY A 18 -1.14 -1.45 -18.71
C GLY A 18 -1.65 -0.33 -19.60
N VAL A 19 -0.79 0.24 -20.42
CA VAL A 19 -1.04 1.39 -21.30
C VAL A 19 -1.21 2.68 -20.51
N ARG A 20 -2.07 2.71 -19.48
CA ARG A 20 -2.33 3.89 -18.64
C ARG A 20 -2.82 3.47 -17.27
N TYR A 21 -2.76 4.39 -16.33
CA TYR A 21 -3.37 4.21 -15.02
C TYR A 21 -4.90 4.24 -15.12
N PHE A 22 -5.58 3.49 -14.26
CA PHE A 22 -6.99 3.75 -14.01
C PHE A 22 -7.12 5.15 -13.40
N ASN A 23 -8.31 5.77 -13.49
CA ASN A 23 -8.49 7.08 -12.86
C ASN A 23 -8.38 6.96 -11.33
N GLU A 24 -8.18 8.09 -10.67
CA GLU A 24 -7.90 8.15 -9.24
C GLU A 24 -9.02 7.54 -8.39
N LEU A 25 -10.28 7.79 -8.76
CA LEU A 25 -11.42 7.23 -8.04
C LEU A 25 -11.49 5.71 -8.14
N THR A 26 -11.20 5.16 -9.31
CA THR A 26 -11.12 3.72 -9.51
C THR A 26 -9.98 3.12 -8.68
N ASN A 27 -8.81 3.77 -8.69
CA ASN A 27 -7.68 3.31 -7.89
C ASN A 27 -7.96 3.37 -6.39
N VAL A 28 -8.69 4.36 -5.89
CA VAL A 28 -9.10 4.40 -4.48
C VAL A 28 -10.04 3.24 -4.14
N ALA A 29 -10.97 2.91 -5.04
CA ALA A 29 -11.86 1.76 -4.84
C ALA A 29 -11.06 0.46 -4.79
N ILE A 30 -10.10 0.28 -5.69
CA ILE A 30 -9.21 -0.89 -5.69
C ILE A 30 -8.38 -0.93 -4.40
N LEU A 31 -7.84 0.20 -3.97
CA LEU A 31 -7.11 0.29 -2.70
C LEU A 31 -7.96 -0.20 -1.53
N SER A 32 -9.22 0.23 -1.46
CA SER A 32 -10.14 -0.20 -0.41
C SER A 32 -10.35 -1.71 -0.42
N GLU A 33 -10.49 -2.31 -1.61
CA GLU A 33 -10.62 -3.77 -1.76
C GLU A 33 -9.36 -4.49 -1.29
N GLU A 34 -8.19 -4.02 -1.67
CA GLU A 34 -6.92 -4.65 -1.30
C GLU A 34 -6.66 -4.54 0.21
N VAL A 35 -6.97 -3.39 0.81
CA VAL A 35 -6.90 -3.21 2.26
C VAL A 35 -7.86 -4.17 2.95
N GLY A 36 -9.07 -4.34 2.41
CA GLY A 36 -10.07 -5.29 2.93
C GLY A 36 -9.56 -6.73 2.92
N GLU A 37 -8.84 -7.14 1.87
CA GLU A 37 -8.25 -8.48 1.78
C GLU A 37 -7.18 -8.68 2.87
N VAL A 38 -6.31 -7.70 3.09
CA VAL A 38 -5.32 -7.75 4.17
C VAL A 38 -6.03 -7.85 5.52
N ALA A 39 -7.03 -7.01 5.75
CA ALA A 39 -7.79 -6.99 7.01
C ALA A 39 -8.46 -8.34 7.28
N ARG A 40 -9.02 -8.97 6.24
CA ARG A 40 -9.67 -10.28 6.35
C ARG A 40 -8.67 -11.36 6.76
N ILE A 41 -7.51 -11.40 6.12
CA ILE A 41 -6.47 -12.38 6.45
C ILE A 41 -5.99 -12.20 7.89
N ILE A 42 -5.72 -10.98 8.30
CA ILE A 42 -5.26 -10.67 9.66
C ILE A 42 -6.34 -11.05 10.70
N ALA A 43 -7.59 -10.69 10.43
CA ALA A 43 -8.70 -10.98 11.35
C ALA A 43 -8.88 -12.50 11.54
N ARG A 44 -8.68 -13.28 10.49
CA ARG A 44 -8.87 -14.74 10.54
C ARG A 44 -7.67 -15.48 11.11
N ARG A 45 -6.46 -15.03 10.85
CA ARG A 45 -5.24 -15.68 11.36
C ARG A 45 -4.95 -15.32 12.81
N TYR A 46 -5.25 -14.09 13.21
CA TYR A 46 -4.85 -13.56 14.52
C TYR A 46 -6.03 -13.11 15.38
N GLY A 47 -7.25 -13.11 14.82
CA GLY A 47 -8.44 -12.70 15.54
C GLY A 47 -9.25 -13.90 16.04
N GLU A 48 -10.49 -13.64 16.47
CA GLU A 48 -11.39 -14.65 16.98
C GLU A 48 -12.14 -15.43 15.89
N GLN A 49 -12.11 -14.93 14.65
CA GLN A 49 -12.78 -15.59 13.54
C GLN A 49 -11.98 -16.80 13.06
N SER A 50 -12.71 -17.87 12.70
CA SER A 50 -12.07 -19.06 12.15
C SER A 50 -11.51 -18.80 10.77
N GLU A 51 -10.28 -19.22 10.55
CA GLU A 51 -9.64 -19.16 9.25
C GLU A 51 -10.24 -20.23 8.33
N LYS A 52 -10.66 -19.82 7.13
CA LYS A 52 -11.11 -20.75 6.11
C LYS A 52 -9.91 -21.45 5.49
N GLU A 53 -10.10 -22.65 4.97
CA GLU A 53 -9.05 -23.41 4.32
C GLU A 53 -8.41 -22.62 3.17
N THR A 54 -9.21 -21.90 2.39
CA THR A 54 -8.74 -21.05 1.30
C THR A 54 -7.90 -19.87 1.79
N ASP A 55 -8.13 -19.39 3.02
CA ASP A 55 -7.39 -18.27 3.60
C ASP A 55 -5.98 -18.69 4.04
N LYS A 56 -5.80 -19.96 4.43
CA LYS A 56 -4.50 -20.47 4.84
C LYS A 56 -3.49 -20.51 3.71
N GLU A 57 -3.96 -20.61 2.47
CA GLU A 57 -3.12 -20.64 1.29
C GLU A 57 -2.72 -19.24 0.81
N LYS A 58 -3.36 -18.19 1.33
CA LYS A 58 -3.08 -16.82 0.91
C LYS A 58 -1.78 -16.32 1.52
N ASP A 59 -0.97 -15.70 0.69
CA ASP A 59 0.28 -15.07 1.08
C ASP A 59 0.01 -13.63 1.51
N LEU A 60 0.14 -13.38 2.81
CA LEU A 60 -0.03 -12.04 3.37
C LEU A 60 0.94 -11.04 2.73
N GLY A 61 2.17 -11.46 2.46
CA GLY A 61 3.16 -10.62 1.80
C GLY A 61 2.69 -10.15 0.43
N ASP A 62 2.10 -11.05 -0.34
CA ASP A 62 1.57 -10.71 -1.65
C ASP A 62 0.39 -9.72 -1.56
N GLU A 63 -0.50 -9.93 -0.59
CA GLU A 63 -1.63 -9.01 -0.37
C GLU A 63 -1.17 -7.63 0.09
N LEU A 64 -0.14 -7.57 0.93
CA LEU A 64 0.48 -6.29 1.33
C LEU A 64 1.15 -5.61 0.13
N ALA A 65 1.77 -6.40 -0.75
CA ALA A 65 2.37 -5.88 -1.98
C ALA A 65 1.32 -5.29 -2.92
N ASP A 66 0.12 -5.90 -2.99
CA ASP A 66 -0.98 -5.38 -3.78
C ASP A 66 -1.42 -3.99 -3.27
N VAL A 67 -1.50 -3.81 -1.95
CA VAL A 67 -1.79 -2.50 -1.35
C VAL A 67 -0.72 -1.49 -1.73
N LEU A 68 0.54 -1.87 -1.59
CA LEU A 68 1.67 -0.99 -1.94
C LEU A 68 1.64 -0.59 -3.41
N PHE A 69 1.35 -1.55 -4.29
CA PHE A 69 1.27 -1.29 -5.74
C PHE A 69 0.24 -0.19 -6.04
N VAL A 70 -0.95 -0.29 -5.46
CA VAL A 70 -2.02 0.70 -5.70
C VAL A 70 -1.66 2.05 -5.10
N LEU A 71 -1.04 2.08 -3.92
CA LEU A 71 -0.55 3.32 -3.31
C LEU A 71 0.47 4.01 -4.23
N ILE A 72 1.37 3.24 -4.81
CA ILE A 72 2.37 3.76 -5.75
C ILE A 72 1.69 4.31 -7.01
N CYS A 73 0.69 3.61 -7.55
CA CYS A 73 -0.07 4.11 -8.70
C CYS A 73 -0.71 5.46 -8.39
N LEU A 74 -1.35 5.59 -7.23
CA LEU A 74 -1.97 6.85 -6.80
C LEU A 74 -0.94 7.97 -6.65
N ALA A 75 0.21 7.67 -6.05
CA ALA A 75 1.28 8.64 -5.91
C ALA A 75 1.79 9.12 -7.27
N ASN A 76 2.04 8.17 -8.18
CA ASN A 76 2.55 8.49 -9.51
C ASN A 76 1.58 9.38 -10.30
N GLN A 77 0.30 9.04 -10.30
CA GLN A 77 -0.68 9.79 -11.07
C GLN A 77 -1.04 11.16 -10.47
N THR A 78 -0.73 11.39 -9.20
CA THR A 78 -0.97 12.67 -8.52
C THR A 78 0.32 13.50 -8.32
N GLY A 79 1.45 13.00 -8.80
CA GLY A 79 2.72 13.71 -8.70
C GLY A 79 3.34 13.72 -7.30
N VAL A 80 3.00 12.74 -6.47
CA VAL A 80 3.55 12.64 -5.11
C VAL A 80 4.83 11.82 -5.10
N ASP A 81 5.89 12.38 -4.51
CA ASP A 81 7.14 11.67 -4.22
C ASP A 81 6.99 10.99 -2.86
N LEU A 82 6.73 9.67 -2.88
CA LEU A 82 6.48 8.90 -1.66
C LEU A 82 7.71 8.84 -0.74
N GLU A 83 8.91 8.77 -1.29
CA GLU A 83 10.12 8.72 -0.48
C GLU A 83 10.26 9.99 0.36
N LYS A 84 10.11 11.14 -0.27
CA LYS A 84 10.17 12.44 0.38
C LYS A 84 9.03 12.60 1.39
N SER A 85 7.82 12.25 1.00
CA SER A 85 6.64 12.34 1.86
C SER A 85 6.76 11.43 3.08
N PHE A 86 7.28 10.22 2.90
CA PHE A 86 7.44 9.27 3.99
C PHE A 86 8.50 9.74 4.99
N LYS A 87 9.64 10.25 4.50
CA LYS A 87 10.67 10.83 5.37
C LYS A 87 10.12 11.96 6.22
N LYS A 88 9.37 12.87 5.60
CA LYS A 88 8.70 13.98 6.31
C LYS A 88 7.69 13.48 7.34
N ASN A 89 6.92 12.46 6.97
CA ASN A 89 5.92 11.86 7.85
C ASN A 89 6.57 11.21 9.08
N LEU A 90 7.69 10.52 8.90
CA LEU A 90 8.45 9.92 10.01
C LEU A 90 9.00 10.99 10.96
N SER A 91 9.55 12.06 10.42
CA SER A 91 10.03 13.20 11.23
C SER A 91 8.92 13.80 12.06
N LYS A 92 7.74 14.00 11.47
CA LYS A 92 6.55 14.50 12.16
C LYS A 92 6.14 13.58 13.30
N LYS A 93 6.10 12.27 13.05
CA LYS A 93 5.75 11.26 14.06
C LYS A 93 6.76 11.24 15.22
N THR A 94 8.04 11.38 14.92
CA THR A 94 9.10 11.44 15.93
C THR A 94 8.93 12.65 16.84
N ILE A 95 8.61 13.80 16.29
CA ILE A 95 8.33 15.01 17.07
C ILE A 95 7.11 14.81 17.97
N GLN A 96 6.03 14.21 17.44
CA GLN A 96 4.80 13.95 18.21
C GLN A 96 5.07 13.02 19.40
N ILE A 97 5.84 11.95 19.19
CA ILE A 97 6.21 11.02 20.25
C ILE A 97 7.07 11.73 21.30
N GLY A 98 8.06 12.53 20.88
CA GLY A 98 8.89 13.31 21.77
C GLY A 98 8.08 14.24 22.67
N ARG A 99 7.08 14.91 22.11
CA ARG A 99 6.17 15.78 22.88
C ARG A 99 5.31 15.00 23.86
N ALA A 100 4.89 13.78 23.50
CA ALA A 100 4.07 12.95 24.36
C ALA A 100 4.84 12.42 25.56
N HIS A 101 6.16 12.36 25.50
CA HIS A 101 7.03 11.83 26.55
C HIS A 101 7.74 12.91 27.37
N VAL A 102 7.47 14.17 27.07
CA VAL A 102 8.08 15.29 27.81
C VAL A 102 7.20 15.78 29.01
#